data_b858df80418dfdb4c5f4fc3c8ad6d602
#
_entry.id   b858df80418dfdb4c5f4fc3c8ad6d602
#
_cell.length_a   1.000
_cell.length_b   1.000
_cell.length_c   1.000
_cell.angle_alpha   90.00
_cell.angle_beta   90.00
_cell.angle_gamma   90.00
#
_symmetry.space_group_name_H-M   'P 1'
#
loop_
_entity.id
_entity.type
_entity.pdbx_description
1 polymer ?
#
loop_
_entity_poly.entity_id
_entity_poly.type
_entity_poly.pdbx_seq_one_letter_code
_entity_poly.pdbx_strand_id
1 'polypeptide(L)'
;MKKYIAIALLAGAFFTSCGEYNRVLKSTDYEYKYEAAKSYFGKGQYTKASTILEELITILKGTEDAQESLYMLAMSYYNQGDYITASHYFTSYYNTYPNG
;
A
#
# COMPACT_ATOMS: atom_id res chain seq x y z
N MET A 1 33.56 -5.16 19.59
CA MET A 1 32.25 -5.47 20.17
C MET A 1 31.16 -4.55 19.66
N LYS A 2 31.37 -3.23 19.61
CA LYS A 2 30.34 -2.28 19.15
C LYS A 2 29.86 -2.51 17.72
N LYS A 3 30.76 -2.94 16.81
CA LYS A 3 30.41 -3.23 15.41
C LYS A 3 29.40 -4.38 15.28
N TYR A 4 29.53 -5.41 16.08
CA TYR A 4 28.65 -6.59 16.01
C TYR A 4 27.26 -6.29 16.55
N ILE A 5 27.17 -5.46 17.58
CA ILE A 5 25.88 -5.04 18.16
C ILE A 5 25.09 -4.21 17.13
N ALA A 6 25.76 -3.29 16.42
CA ALA A 6 25.13 -2.46 15.40
C ALA A 6 24.59 -3.29 14.24
N ILE A 7 25.32 -4.30 13.78
CA ILE A 7 24.90 -5.19 12.70
C ILE A 7 23.69 -6.01 13.14
N ALA A 8 23.68 -6.52 14.36
CA ALA A 8 22.55 -7.29 14.89
C ALA A 8 21.29 -6.44 14.99
N LEU A 9 21.41 -5.18 15.39
CA LEU A 9 20.27 -4.25 15.46
C LEU A 9 19.68 -3.96 14.07
N LEU A 10 20.53 -3.77 13.06
CA LEU A 10 20.09 -3.55 11.68
C LEU A 10 19.36 -4.78 11.12
N ALA A 11 19.89 -5.97 11.36
CA ALA A 11 19.26 -7.22 10.93
C ALA A 11 17.92 -7.41 11.61
N GLY A 12 17.81 -7.11 12.92
CA GLY A 12 16.56 -7.19 13.67
C GLY A 12 15.50 -6.23 13.12
N ALA A 13 15.87 -5.00 12.80
CA ALA A 13 14.96 -4.01 12.24
C ALA A 13 14.45 -4.46 10.86
N PHE A 14 15.31 -5.04 10.03
CA PHE A 14 14.93 -5.54 8.72
C PHE A 14 13.91 -6.68 8.83
N PHE A 15 14.14 -7.65 9.71
CA PHE A 15 13.20 -8.75 9.94
C PHE A 15 11.86 -8.27 10.48
N THR A 16 11.86 -7.30 11.39
CA THR A 16 10.64 -6.70 11.92
C THR A 16 9.80 -6.09 10.81
N SER A 17 10.43 -5.38 9.89
CA SER A 17 9.76 -4.75 8.75
C SER A 17 9.08 -5.77 7.83
N CYS A 18 9.79 -6.87 7.50
CA CYS A 18 9.22 -7.94 6.68
C CYS A 18 8.09 -8.67 7.39
N GLY A 19 8.21 -8.90 8.70
CA GLY A 19 7.18 -9.53 9.50
C GLY A 19 5.92 -8.69 9.59
N GLU A 20 6.07 -7.37 9.70
CA GLU A 20 4.94 -6.44 9.72
C GLU A 20 4.13 -6.51 8.42
N TYR A 21 4.81 -6.47 7.27
CA TYR A 21 4.14 -6.54 5.98
C TYR A 21 3.36 -7.85 5.81
N ASN A 22 3.97 -8.98 6.16
CA ASN A 22 3.29 -10.27 6.12
C ASN A 22 2.06 -10.30 7.02
N ARG A 23 2.13 -9.67 8.17
CA ARG A 23 1.01 -9.56 9.10
C ARG A 23 -0.14 -8.78 8.49
N VAL A 24 0.18 -7.66 7.82
CA VAL A 24 -0.81 -6.85 7.12
C VAL A 24 -1.50 -7.66 6.04
N LEU A 25 -0.74 -8.39 5.22
CA LEU A 25 -1.31 -9.18 4.12
C LEU A 25 -2.29 -10.25 4.61
N LYS A 26 -2.02 -10.83 5.77
CA LYS A 26 -2.86 -11.90 6.33
C LYS A 26 -4.02 -11.39 7.17
N SER A 27 -4.04 -10.11 7.51
CA SER A 27 -5.05 -9.53 8.38
C SER A 27 -6.42 -9.49 7.71
N THR A 28 -7.47 -9.71 8.51
CA THR A 28 -8.85 -9.49 8.11
C THR A 28 -9.41 -8.20 8.71
N ASP A 29 -8.59 -7.45 9.43
CA ASP A 29 -8.92 -6.11 9.91
C ASP A 29 -8.64 -5.12 8.78
N TYR A 30 -9.67 -4.75 8.05
CA TYR A 30 -9.50 -3.95 6.83
C TYR A 30 -9.17 -2.49 7.12
N GLU A 31 -9.57 -1.98 8.28
CA GLU A 31 -9.14 -0.64 8.72
C GLU A 31 -7.63 -0.62 8.97
N TYR A 32 -7.13 -1.65 9.64
CA TYR A 32 -5.68 -1.82 9.85
C TYR A 32 -4.94 -1.92 8.51
N LYS A 33 -5.47 -2.70 7.57
CA LYS A 33 -4.87 -2.82 6.22
C LYS A 33 -4.86 -1.48 5.50
N TYR A 34 -5.94 -0.71 5.60
CA TYR A 34 -6.04 0.59 4.96
C TYR A 34 -5.00 1.56 5.53
N GLU A 35 -4.88 1.64 6.84
CA GLU A 35 -3.89 2.48 7.48
C GLU A 35 -2.46 2.07 7.12
N ALA A 36 -2.21 0.77 7.04
CA ALA A 36 -0.91 0.25 6.62
C ALA A 36 -0.60 0.63 5.16
N ALA A 37 -1.58 0.51 4.28
CA ALA A 37 -1.42 0.90 2.87
C ALA A 37 -1.07 2.38 2.73
N LYS A 38 -1.75 3.25 3.49
CA LYS A 38 -1.46 4.68 3.51
C LYS A 38 -0.04 4.95 4.00
N SER A 39 0.40 4.22 5.02
CA SER A 39 1.74 4.36 5.56
C SER A 39 2.80 3.96 4.54
N TYR A 40 2.63 2.81 3.89
CA TYR A 40 3.56 2.36 2.85
C TYR A 40 3.59 3.34 1.68
N PHE A 41 2.43 3.81 1.26
CA PHE A 41 2.33 4.81 0.20
C PHE A 41 3.09 6.09 0.57
N GLY A 42 2.88 6.60 1.78
CA GLY A 42 3.53 7.81 2.25
C GLY A 42 5.05 7.70 2.35
N LYS A 43 5.55 6.49 2.57
CA LYS A 43 6.99 6.21 2.63
C LYS A 43 7.62 5.92 1.27
N GLY A 44 6.83 5.97 0.20
CA GLY A 44 7.31 5.64 -1.13
C GLY A 44 7.46 4.16 -1.41
N GLN A 45 6.89 3.30 -0.57
CA GLN A 45 6.95 1.85 -0.73
C GLN A 45 5.76 1.38 -1.56
N TYR A 46 5.79 1.74 -2.84
CA TYR A 46 4.63 1.65 -3.72
C TYR A 46 4.24 0.21 -4.08
N THR A 47 5.21 -0.70 -4.18
CA THR A 47 4.92 -2.11 -4.44
C THR A 47 4.11 -2.73 -3.30
N LYS A 48 4.50 -2.46 -2.07
CA LYS A 48 3.76 -2.93 -0.89
C LYS A 48 2.38 -2.29 -0.81
N ALA A 49 2.31 -0.97 -1.05
CA ALA A 49 1.05 -0.26 -1.02
C ALA A 49 0.08 -0.80 -2.07
N SER A 50 0.53 -0.97 -3.32
CA SER A 50 -0.34 -1.46 -4.40
C SER A 50 -0.87 -2.86 -4.12
N THR A 51 -0.05 -3.74 -3.57
CA THR A 51 -0.48 -5.10 -3.24
C THR A 51 -1.63 -5.11 -2.23
N ILE A 52 -1.54 -4.28 -1.19
CA ILE A 52 -2.61 -4.16 -0.19
C ILE A 52 -3.84 -3.48 -0.79
N LEU A 53 -3.64 -2.42 -1.55
CA LEU A 53 -4.72 -1.62 -2.11
C LEU A 53 -5.56 -2.36 -3.14
N GLU A 54 -4.98 -3.30 -3.90
CA GLU A 54 -5.73 -4.11 -4.86
C GLU A 54 -6.84 -4.91 -4.19
N GLU A 55 -6.58 -5.42 -3.01
CA GLU A 55 -7.61 -6.10 -2.22
C GLU A 55 -8.63 -5.10 -1.68
N LEU A 56 -8.15 -3.96 -1.17
CA LEU A 56 -8.99 -3.00 -0.48
C LEU A 56 -9.99 -2.29 -1.41
N ILE A 57 -9.66 -2.04 -2.67
CA ILE A 57 -10.58 -1.35 -3.57
C ILE A 57 -11.87 -2.14 -3.80
N THR A 58 -11.82 -3.46 -3.66
CA THR A 58 -13.00 -4.31 -3.77
C THR A 58 -13.77 -4.35 -2.45
N ILE A 59 -13.04 -4.54 -1.34
CA ILE A 59 -13.63 -4.71 -0.02
C ILE A 59 -14.30 -3.41 0.47
N LEU A 60 -13.64 -2.27 0.22
CA LEU A 60 -14.13 -0.97 0.70
C LEU A 60 -15.12 -0.31 -0.25
N LYS A 61 -15.54 -1.00 -1.30
CA LYS A 61 -16.46 -0.47 -2.31
C LYS A 61 -17.71 0.11 -1.65
N GLY A 62 -18.04 1.34 -2.00
CA GLY A 62 -19.18 2.05 -1.43
C GLY A 62 -18.85 2.89 -0.20
N THR A 63 -17.62 2.89 0.27
CA THR A 63 -17.17 3.72 1.39
C THR A 63 -16.31 4.88 0.89
N GLU A 64 -16.11 5.88 1.75
CA GLU A 64 -15.21 7.01 1.43
C GLU A 64 -13.78 6.55 1.22
N ASP A 65 -13.35 5.53 1.96
CA ASP A 65 -11.99 5.01 1.87
C ASP A 65 -11.71 4.33 0.53
N ALA A 66 -12.76 3.86 -0.16
CA ALA A 66 -12.62 3.24 -1.47
C ALA A 66 -12.10 4.23 -2.51
N GLN A 67 -12.58 5.48 -2.47
CA GLN A 67 -12.13 6.52 -3.39
C GLN A 67 -10.63 6.79 -3.22
N GLU A 68 -10.20 7.03 -1.99
CA GLU A 68 -8.80 7.29 -1.68
C GLU A 68 -7.93 6.08 -2.02
N SER A 69 -8.42 4.86 -1.73
CA SER A 69 -7.69 3.63 -2.03
C SER A 69 -7.44 3.48 -3.53
N LEU A 70 -8.45 3.76 -4.35
CA LEU A 70 -8.32 3.66 -5.81
C LEU A 70 -7.33 4.69 -6.35
N TYR A 71 -7.38 5.92 -5.82
CA TYR A 71 -6.42 6.96 -6.20
C TYR A 71 -4.99 6.56 -5.84
N MET A 72 -4.78 6.10 -4.60
CA MET A 72 -3.46 5.66 -4.16
C MET A 72 -2.94 4.47 -4.96
N LEU A 73 -3.85 3.57 -5.35
CA LEU A 73 -3.47 2.42 -6.17
C LEU A 73 -2.95 2.87 -7.54
N ALA A 74 -3.68 3.75 -8.21
CA ALA A 74 -3.26 4.30 -9.49
C ALA A 74 -1.91 5.02 -9.37
N MET A 75 -1.76 5.86 -8.33
CA MET A 75 -0.51 6.58 -8.08
C MET A 75 0.64 5.63 -7.73
N SER A 76 0.35 4.54 -7.04
CA SER A 76 1.38 3.55 -6.71
C SER A 76 1.96 2.91 -7.97
N TYR A 77 1.12 2.55 -8.93
CA TYR A 77 1.61 2.02 -10.21
C TYR A 77 2.32 3.08 -11.02
N TYR A 78 1.80 4.30 -11.04
CA TYR A 78 2.48 5.40 -11.72
C TYR A 78 3.91 5.58 -11.21
N ASN A 79 4.08 5.58 -9.89
CA ASN A 79 5.39 5.77 -9.27
C ASN A 79 6.31 4.55 -9.44
N GLN A 80 5.75 3.39 -9.75
CA GLN A 80 6.55 2.20 -10.11
C GLN A 80 6.97 2.20 -11.59
N GLY A 81 6.49 3.16 -12.37
CA GLY A 81 6.76 3.22 -13.80
C GLY A 81 5.84 2.34 -14.64
N ASP A 82 4.83 1.74 -14.03
CA ASP A 82 3.84 0.93 -14.74
C ASP A 82 2.68 1.82 -15.15
N TYR A 83 2.89 2.56 -16.24
CA TYR A 83 1.94 3.57 -16.70
C TYR A 83 0.67 2.96 -17.31
N ILE A 84 0.77 1.77 -17.88
CA ILE A 84 -0.38 1.08 -18.46
C ILE A 84 -1.37 0.70 -17.37
N THR A 85 -0.89 0.07 -16.30
CA THR A 85 -1.72 -0.30 -15.17
C THR A 85 -2.24 0.94 -14.43
N ALA A 86 -1.39 1.96 -14.26
CA ALA A 86 -1.80 3.22 -13.65
C ALA A 86 -2.94 3.87 -14.44
N SER A 87 -2.83 3.91 -15.76
CA SER A 87 -3.86 4.47 -16.64
C SER A 87 -5.20 3.75 -16.47
N HIS A 88 -5.16 2.43 -16.36
CA HIS A 88 -6.36 1.61 -16.12
C HIS A 88 -7.05 2.04 -14.83
N TYR A 89 -6.31 2.19 -13.74
CA TYR A 89 -6.88 2.57 -12.45
C TYR A 89 -7.29 4.05 -12.40
N PHE A 90 -6.57 4.94 -13.09
CA PHE A 90 -7.00 6.34 -13.20
C PHE A 90 -8.30 6.46 -13.99
N THR A 91 -8.47 5.68 -15.06
CA THR A 91 -9.71 5.65 -15.82
C THR A 91 -10.86 5.15 -14.95
N SER A 92 -10.62 4.10 -14.19
CA SER A 92 -11.59 3.56 -13.24
C SER A 92 -11.99 4.61 -12.20
N TYR A 93 -11.01 5.34 -11.67
CA TYR A 93 -11.23 6.41 -10.70
C TYR A 93 -12.12 7.50 -11.30
N TYR A 94 -11.79 7.95 -12.50
CA TYR A 94 -12.52 9.00 -13.20
C TYR A 94 -13.97 8.61 -13.46
N ASN A 95 -14.18 7.36 -13.88
CA ASN A 95 -15.52 6.87 -14.19
C ASN A 95 -16.38 6.66 -12.93
N THR A 96 -15.75 6.29 -11.83
CA THR A 96 -16.45 6.00 -10.59
C THR A 96 -16.69 7.27 -9.76
N TYR A 97 -15.75 8.21 -9.78
CA TYR A 97 -15.78 9.42 -8.96
C TYR A 97 -15.54 10.67 -9.82
N PRO A 98 -16.46 11.02 -10.74
CA PRO A 98 -16.23 12.12 -11.68
C PRO A 98 -16.08 13.49 -11.02
N ASN A 99 -16.55 13.65 -9.78
CA ASN A 99 -16.44 14.90 -9.02
C ASN A 99 -15.37 14.85 -7.92
N GLY A 100 -14.62 13.77 -7.88
CA GLY A 100 -13.62 13.55 -6.84
C GLY A 100 -12.24 14.15 -7.08
#